data_818d63ff63761f543035596b86b29f8e
#
_entry.id   818d63ff63761f543035596b86b29f8e
#
_cell.length_a   1.000
_cell.length_b   1.000
_cell.length_c   1.000
_cell.angle_alpha   90.00
_cell.angle_beta   90.00
_cell.angle_gamma   90.00
#
_symmetry.space_group_name_H-M   'P 1'
#
loop_
_entity.id
_entity.type
_entity.pdbx_description
1 polymer ?
#
loop_
_entity_poly.entity_id
_entity_poly.type
_entity_poly.pdbx_seq_one_letter_code
_entity_poly.pdbx_strand_id
1 'polypeptide(L)' 'MKQIKYHILPILSGDTLWDVSTRYKNPSDDTRDFIEKIVEANQLTSLNVIPGQKLLIPIESTLN' A
#
# COMPACT_ATOMS: atom_id res chain seq x y z
N MET A 1 -5.07 -16.94 -12.60
CA MET A 1 -5.90 -16.41 -11.51
C MET A 1 -5.07 -15.46 -10.67
N LYS A 2 -5.64 -14.29 -10.35
CA LYS A 2 -4.96 -13.33 -9.48
C LYS A 2 -5.30 -13.60 -8.03
N GLN A 3 -4.33 -13.44 -7.17
CA GLN A 3 -4.50 -13.53 -5.74
C GLN A 3 -3.92 -12.28 -5.10
N ILE A 4 -4.63 -11.69 -4.16
CA ILE A 4 -4.15 -10.54 -3.43
C ILE A 4 -3.69 -11.00 -2.05
N LYS A 5 -2.44 -10.73 -1.74
CA LYS A 5 -1.87 -10.96 -0.43
C LYS A 5 -1.57 -9.61 0.19
N TYR A 6 -1.61 -9.53 1.50
CA TYR A 6 -1.33 -8.29 2.21
C TYR A 6 -0.02 -8.41 2.95
N HIS A 7 0.82 -7.41 2.75
CA HIS A 7 2.08 -7.26 3.48
C HIS A 7 1.87 -6.24 4.59
N ILE A 8 2.21 -6.60 5.82
CA ILE A 8 2.09 -5.68 6.94
C ILE A 8 3.36 -4.86 7.02
N LEU A 9 3.22 -3.54 6.86
CA LEU A 9 4.35 -2.63 6.83
C LEU A 9 4.24 -1.63 7.97
N PRO A 10 5.19 -1.62 8.92
CA PRO A 10 5.21 -0.56 9.93
C PRO A 10 5.70 0.75 9.30
N ILE A 11 5.00 1.84 9.62
CA ILE A 11 5.35 3.16 9.12
C ILE A 11 6.47 3.74 9.98
N LEU A 12 7.51 4.21 9.32
CA LEU A 12 8.65 4.86 9.98
C LEU A 12 8.48 6.37 9.89
N SER A 13 9.19 7.08 10.75
CA SER A 13 9.19 8.55 10.74
C SER A 13 9.63 9.05 9.36
N GLY A 14 8.84 9.95 8.78
CA GLY A 14 9.10 10.51 7.46
C GLY A 14 8.51 9.74 6.30
N ASP A 15 7.92 8.56 6.52
CA ASP A 15 7.26 7.82 5.46
C ASP A 15 5.94 8.48 5.07
N THR A 16 5.65 8.47 3.76
CA THR A 16 4.38 8.92 3.23
C THR A 16 3.73 7.81 2.42
N LEU A 17 2.43 7.93 2.16
CA LEU A 17 1.75 6.96 1.30
C LEU A 17 2.32 6.97 -0.11
N TRP A 18 2.78 8.13 -0.59
CA TRP A 18 3.42 8.21 -1.89
C TRP A 18 4.70 7.38 -1.94
N ASP A 19 5.56 7.54 -0.93
CA ASP A 19 6.81 6.78 -0.85
C ASP A 19 6.55 5.28 -0.78
N VAL A 20 5.63 4.87 0.07
CA VAL A 20 5.27 3.46 0.23
C VAL A 20 4.71 2.91 -1.07
N SER A 21 3.81 3.64 -1.71
CA SER A 21 3.19 3.20 -2.95
C SER A 21 4.21 3.07 -4.07
N THR A 22 5.11 4.03 -4.19
CA THR A 22 6.16 3.98 -5.21
C THR A 22 7.06 2.76 -5.04
N ARG A 23 7.28 2.38 -3.78
CA ARG A 23 8.15 1.25 -3.46
C ARG A 23 7.51 -0.11 -3.74
N TYR A 24 6.20 -0.22 -3.52
CA TYR A 24 5.51 -1.52 -3.55
C TYR A 24 4.61 -1.73 -4.76
N LYS A 25 4.26 -0.70 -5.51
CA LYS A 25 3.39 -0.86 -6.67
C LYS A 25 4.10 -1.62 -7.79
N ASN A 26 3.33 -2.23 -8.68
CA ASN A 26 3.88 -2.79 -9.90
C ASN A 26 4.35 -1.66 -10.82
N PRO A 27 5.40 -1.89 -11.64
CA PRO A 27 5.88 -0.85 -12.55
C PRO A 27 4.81 -0.30 -13.50
N SER A 28 3.82 -1.12 -13.85
CA SER A 28 2.75 -0.71 -14.74
C SER A 28 1.62 0.02 -14.04
N ASP A 29 1.61 0.05 -12.71
CA ASP A 29 0.54 0.67 -11.96
C ASP A 29 0.81 2.16 -11.76
N ASP A 30 -0.28 2.96 -11.75
CA ASP A 30 -0.20 4.36 -11.36
C ASP A 30 -0.07 4.46 -9.85
N THR A 31 0.81 5.34 -9.38
CA THR A 31 1.04 5.52 -7.95
C THR A 31 -0.24 5.93 -7.22
N ARG A 32 -1.04 6.82 -7.82
CA ARG A 32 -2.28 7.28 -7.20
C ARG A 32 -3.29 6.15 -7.06
N ASP A 33 -3.38 5.31 -8.08
CA ASP A 33 -4.28 4.15 -8.02
C ASP A 33 -3.87 3.19 -6.91
N PHE A 34 -2.57 3.01 -6.75
CA PHE A 34 -2.06 2.15 -5.69
C PHE A 34 -2.34 2.73 -4.31
N ILE A 35 -2.21 4.05 -4.15
CA ILE A 35 -2.57 4.72 -2.90
C ILE A 35 -4.04 4.46 -2.56
N GLU A 36 -4.93 4.54 -3.55
CA GLU A 36 -6.35 4.26 -3.32
C GLU A 36 -6.57 2.83 -2.83
N LYS A 37 -5.83 1.89 -3.39
CA LYS A 37 -5.90 0.50 -2.92
C LYS A 37 -5.46 0.36 -1.47
N ILE A 38 -4.41 1.07 -1.07
CA ILE A 38 -3.96 1.07 0.32
C ILE A 38 -5.02 1.70 1.23
N VAL A 39 -5.59 2.82 0.81
CA VAL A 39 -6.63 3.50 1.58
C VAL A 39 -7.82 2.58 1.81
N GLU A 40 -8.28 1.89 0.77
CA GLU A 40 -9.39 0.96 0.88
C GLU A 40 -9.06 -0.23 1.79
N ALA A 41 -7.88 -0.81 1.61
CA ALA A 41 -7.47 -1.99 2.38
C ALA A 41 -7.37 -1.70 3.87
N ASN A 42 -7.07 -0.44 4.23
CA ASN A 42 -6.86 -0.05 5.62
C ASN A 42 -8.00 0.81 6.18
N GLN A 43 -9.03 1.06 5.37
CA GLN A 43 -10.18 1.89 5.77
C GLN A 43 -9.74 3.26 6.30
N LEU A 44 -8.78 3.87 5.60
CA LEU A 44 -8.24 5.16 6.00
C LEU A 44 -9.22 6.28 5.66
N THR A 45 -9.32 7.24 6.57
CA THR A 45 -10.13 8.44 6.36
C THR A 45 -9.29 9.64 5.93
N SER A 46 -7.97 9.48 5.95
CA SER A 46 -7.02 10.53 5.60
C SER A 46 -5.81 9.89 4.95
N LEU A 47 -5.12 10.66 4.10
CA LEU A 47 -3.87 10.21 3.48
C LEU A 47 -2.67 10.34 4.41
N ASN A 48 -2.85 10.94 5.58
CA ASN A 48 -1.77 11.07 6.55
C ASN A 48 -1.56 9.78 7.30
N VAL A 49 -0.31 9.37 7.42
CA VAL A 49 0.08 8.18 8.19
C VAL A 49 0.96 8.61 9.35
N ILE A 50 0.93 7.82 10.41
CA ILE A 50 1.61 8.13 11.67
C ILE A 50 2.74 7.12 11.87
N PRO A 51 3.94 7.55 12.29
CA PRO A 51 5.01 6.62 12.62
C PRO A 51 4.54 5.59 13.65
N GLY A 52 4.89 4.33 13.41
CA GLY A 52 4.46 3.22 14.25
C GLY A 52 3.16 2.58 13.82
N GLN A 53 2.38 3.23 12.94
CA GLN A 53 1.17 2.66 12.38
C GLN A 53 1.54 1.48 11.47
N LYS A 54 0.74 0.43 11.50
CA LYS A 54 0.93 -0.71 10.60
C LYS A 54 -0.05 -0.60 9.46
N LEU A 55 0.44 -0.72 8.22
CA LEU A 55 -0.38 -0.67 7.03
C LEU A 55 -0.42 -2.04 6.36
N LEU A 56 -1.60 -2.40 5.87
CA LEU A 56 -1.76 -3.55 4.99
C LEU A 56 -1.49 -3.08 3.56
N ILE A 57 -0.46 -3.64 2.94
CA ILE A 57 -0.10 -3.28 1.56
C ILE A 57 -0.56 -4.41 0.65
N PRO A 58 -1.50 -4.14 -0.27
CA PRO A 58 -1.98 -5.18 -1.18
C PRO A 58 -0.92 -5.53 -2.23
N ILE A 59 -0.59 -6.79 -2.30
CA ILE A 59 0.39 -7.31 -3.27
C ILE A 59 -0.36 -8.30 -4.16
N GLU A 60 -0.47 -8.00 -5.44
CA GLU A 60 -1.06 -8.92 -6.39
C GLU A 60 -0.04 -9.95 -6.84
N SER A 61 -0.48 -11.18 -6.91
CA SER A 61 0.32 -12.24 -7.50
C SER A 61 -0.55 -13.05 -8.46
N THR A 62 0.10 -13.59 -9.50
CA THR A 62 -0.58 -14.44 -10.46
C THR A 62 -0.28 -15.88 -10.12
N LEU A 63 -1.35 -16.67 -9.97
CA LEU A 63 -1.21 -18.11 -9.74
C LEU A 63 -1.31 -18.83 -11.07
N ASN A 64 -0.39 -19.73 -11.30
CA ASN A 64 -0.39 -20.57 -12.49
C ASN A 64 -1.08 -21.88 -12.18
#